data_5d1a5f0cdfa35f6325a4970c6be4128b
#
_entry.id   5d1a5f0cdfa35f6325a4970c6be4128b
#
_cell.length_a   1.000
_cell.length_b   1.000
_cell.length_c   1.000
_cell.angle_alpha   90.00
_cell.angle_beta   90.00
_cell.angle_gamma   90.00
#
_symmetry.space_group_name_H-M   'P 1'
#
loop_
_entity.id
_entity.type
_entity.pdbx_description
1 polymer ?
#
loop_
_entity_poly.entity_id
_entity_poly.type
_entity_poly.pdbx_seq_one_letter_code
_entity_poly.pdbx_strand_id
1 'polypeptide(L)'
;MFEPSTGDWVLLVASVQLRDRGVYECQIGTTPPRSHFVALHIIEPRTEILGGDDLHINTGSTINLTCLVLYHARSPHAITWHHEGKEIHYDSSRGGVSILTEAGEVTRSALLIQRATRKDSGNYTCQPRGAEPATARVHVLHGQYMYSMLSFRTPSSLCL
;
A
#
# COMPACT_ATOMS: atom_id res chain seq x y z
N MET A 1 -14.32 8.03 33.28
CA MET A 1 -14.89 9.36 33.62
C MET A 1 -16.41 9.32 33.37
N PHE A 2 -17.20 9.86 34.28
CA PHE A 2 -18.66 9.98 34.07
C PHE A 2 -18.97 11.20 33.21
N GLU A 3 -19.76 11.02 32.15
CA GLU A 3 -20.20 12.11 31.26
C GLU A 3 -21.65 12.52 31.65
N PRO A 4 -21.83 13.65 32.32
CA PRO A 4 -23.15 14.02 32.86
C PRO A 4 -24.22 14.33 31.80
N SER A 5 -23.77 14.71 30.59
CA SER A 5 -24.68 15.08 29.48
C SER A 5 -25.41 13.91 28.88
N THR A 6 -24.74 12.72 28.85
CA THR A 6 -25.29 11.47 28.30
C THR A 6 -25.63 10.47 29.39
N GLY A 7 -25.10 10.62 30.62
CA GLY A 7 -25.24 9.68 31.72
C GLY A 7 -24.32 8.44 31.57
N ASP A 8 -23.31 8.51 30.69
CA ASP A 8 -22.44 7.39 30.37
C ASP A 8 -21.15 7.39 31.19
N TRP A 9 -20.59 6.20 31.38
CA TRP A 9 -19.22 6.03 31.85
C TRP A 9 -18.30 5.86 30.65
N VAL A 10 -17.37 6.77 30.50
CA VAL A 10 -16.44 6.82 29.34
C VAL A 10 -15.03 6.52 29.80
N LEU A 11 -14.39 5.53 29.14
CA LEU A 11 -12.96 5.28 29.22
C LEU A 11 -12.27 5.90 28.01
N LEU A 12 -11.40 6.88 28.25
CA LEU A 12 -10.59 7.51 27.21
C LEU A 12 -9.17 6.90 27.25
N VAL A 13 -8.76 6.32 26.15
CA VAL A 13 -7.39 5.80 25.96
C VAL A 13 -6.69 6.74 24.98
N ALA A 14 -5.71 7.49 25.47
CA ALA A 14 -4.91 8.39 24.64
C ALA A 14 -3.68 7.67 24.09
N SER A 15 -3.25 8.05 22.86
CA SER A 15 -2.07 7.49 22.19
C SER A 15 -2.09 5.96 22.13
N VAL A 16 -3.19 5.43 21.63
CA VAL A 16 -3.45 3.98 21.54
C VAL A 16 -2.33 3.25 20.80
N GLN A 17 -1.84 2.15 21.37
CA GLN A 17 -0.79 1.30 20.83
C GLN A 17 -1.29 -0.15 20.71
N LEU A 18 -0.63 -0.98 19.89
CA LEU A 18 -1.01 -2.39 19.67
C LEU A 18 -1.17 -3.18 20.98
N ARG A 19 -0.38 -2.86 22.02
CA ARG A 19 -0.48 -3.49 23.34
C ARG A 19 -1.79 -3.18 24.07
N ASP A 20 -2.50 -2.12 23.69
CA ASP A 20 -3.75 -1.71 24.32
C ASP A 20 -4.96 -2.48 23.75
N ARG A 21 -4.74 -3.36 22.77
CA ARG A 21 -5.77 -4.26 22.26
C ARG A 21 -6.20 -5.23 23.36
N GLY A 22 -7.48 -5.50 23.45
CA GLY A 22 -7.99 -6.44 24.45
C GLY A 22 -9.47 -6.25 24.74
N VAL A 23 -9.93 -6.99 25.72
CA VAL A 23 -11.30 -6.86 26.22
C VAL A 23 -11.27 -6.02 27.49
N TYR A 24 -12.02 -4.95 27.48
CA TYR A 24 -12.20 -4.04 28.61
C TYR A 24 -13.53 -4.35 29.27
N GLU A 25 -13.52 -4.41 30.59
CA GLU A 25 -14.72 -4.65 31.40
C GLU A 25 -15.13 -3.37 32.13
N CYS A 26 -16.36 -2.95 31.92
CA CYS A 26 -17.00 -1.93 32.75
C CYS A 26 -17.91 -2.64 33.75
N GLN A 27 -17.59 -2.55 35.05
CA GLN A 27 -18.35 -3.19 36.11
C GLN A 27 -19.05 -2.15 36.98
N ILE A 28 -20.31 -2.40 37.30
CA ILE A 28 -21.08 -1.62 38.26
C ILE A 28 -21.34 -2.43 39.54
N GLY A 29 -21.17 -1.77 40.68
CA GLY A 29 -21.26 -2.39 42.04
C GLY A 29 -22.69 -2.64 42.50
N THR A 30 -23.51 -3.32 41.69
CA THR A 30 -24.85 -3.80 42.11
C THR A 30 -24.74 -5.16 42.79
N THR A 31 -25.82 -5.63 43.44
CA THR A 31 -25.86 -6.98 44.01
C THR A 31 -26.95 -7.79 43.31
N PRO A 32 -26.58 -8.74 42.42
CA PRO A 32 -25.23 -9.13 42.00
C PRO A 32 -24.59 -8.04 41.10
N PRO A 33 -23.23 -7.99 40.99
CA PRO A 33 -22.54 -7.07 40.14
C PRO A 33 -22.88 -7.30 38.65
N ARG A 34 -22.94 -6.23 37.86
CA ARG A 34 -23.18 -6.30 36.42
C ARG A 34 -21.96 -5.79 35.67
N SER A 35 -21.60 -6.51 34.63
CA SER A 35 -20.46 -6.19 33.79
C SER A 35 -20.87 -6.04 32.34
N HIS A 36 -20.21 -5.11 31.64
CA HIS A 36 -20.29 -4.94 30.19
C HIS A 36 -18.88 -5.02 29.60
N PHE A 37 -18.70 -5.85 28.59
CA PHE A 37 -17.44 -6.10 27.96
C PHE A 37 -17.36 -5.40 26.59
N VAL A 38 -16.26 -4.70 26.35
CA VAL A 38 -15.99 -4.00 25.08
C VAL A 38 -14.65 -4.50 24.54
N ALA A 39 -14.64 -5.05 23.34
CA ALA A 39 -13.40 -5.45 22.66
C ALA A 39 -12.80 -4.28 21.89
N LEU A 40 -11.55 -3.91 22.22
CA LEU A 40 -10.76 -2.93 21.48
C LEU A 40 -9.86 -3.65 20.48
N HIS A 41 -10.11 -3.41 19.20
CA HIS A 41 -9.26 -3.86 18.09
C HIS A 41 -8.44 -2.70 17.58
N ILE A 42 -7.14 -2.89 17.44
CA ILE A 42 -6.22 -1.90 16.91
C ILE A 42 -5.67 -2.44 15.60
N ILE A 43 -5.79 -1.65 14.55
CA ILE A 43 -5.36 -1.98 13.19
C ILE A 43 -4.43 -0.86 12.75
N GLU A 44 -3.22 -1.23 12.29
CA GLU A 44 -2.26 -0.30 11.72
C GLU A 44 -2.50 -0.13 10.22
N PRO A 45 -2.41 1.09 9.69
CA PRO A 45 -2.48 1.30 8.25
C PRO A 45 -1.35 0.55 7.54
N ARG A 46 -1.67 -0.10 6.43
CA ARG A 46 -0.72 -0.83 5.61
C ARG A 46 -0.72 -0.30 4.19
N THR A 47 0.46 -0.13 3.64
CA THR A 47 0.66 0.26 2.24
C THR A 47 1.26 -0.91 1.48
N GLU A 48 0.76 -1.15 0.28
CA GLU A 48 1.31 -2.17 -0.63
C GLU A 48 1.23 -1.72 -2.08
N ILE A 49 2.18 -2.18 -2.91
CA ILE A 49 2.15 -1.97 -4.36
C ILE A 49 1.71 -3.28 -5.00
N LEU A 50 0.68 -3.22 -5.85
CA LEU A 50 0.19 -4.39 -6.56
C LEU A 50 1.21 -4.88 -7.60
N GLY A 51 1.37 -6.20 -7.68
CA GLY A 51 2.29 -6.83 -8.63
C GLY A 51 3.62 -7.30 -8.01
N GLY A 52 3.82 -6.99 -6.72
CA GLY A 52 5.01 -7.41 -5.97
C GLY A 52 6.14 -6.38 -5.99
N ASP A 53 7.27 -6.79 -5.40
CA ASP A 53 8.40 -5.90 -5.14
C ASP A 53 9.34 -5.75 -6.35
N ASP A 54 9.25 -6.67 -7.33
CA ASP A 54 10.07 -6.70 -8.55
C ASP A 54 9.19 -6.83 -9.81
N LEU A 55 9.23 -5.81 -10.67
CA LEU A 55 8.42 -5.70 -11.86
C LEU A 55 9.28 -5.60 -13.11
N HIS A 56 9.00 -6.42 -14.13
CA HIS A 56 9.71 -6.44 -15.39
C HIS A 56 8.83 -5.88 -16.50
N ILE A 57 9.28 -4.81 -17.11
CA ILE A 57 8.53 -4.04 -18.13
C ILE A 57 9.35 -4.00 -19.43
N ASN A 58 8.73 -4.21 -20.57
CA ASN A 58 9.39 -4.03 -21.85
C ASN A 58 9.55 -2.55 -22.21
N THR A 59 10.68 -2.20 -22.80
CA THR A 59 10.91 -0.85 -23.38
C THR A 59 9.74 -0.48 -24.30
N GLY A 60 9.25 0.74 -24.17
CA GLY A 60 8.11 1.27 -24.96
C GLY A 60 6.74 0.96 -24.39
N SER A 61 6.62 0.01 -23.44
CA SER A 61 5.35 -0.27 -22.73
C SER A 61 5.05 0.81 -21.70
N THR A 62 3.86 0.76 -21.12
CA THR A 62 3.47 1.63 -20.00
C THR A 62 3.81 0.95 -18.69
N ILE A 63 4.54 1.64 -17.80
CA ILE A 63 4.66 1.25 -16.41
C ILE A 63 3.36 1.62 -15.73
N ASN A 64 2.73 0.66 -15.07
CA ASN A 64 1.51 0.84 -14.29
C ASN A 64 1.75 0.29 -12.89
N LEU A 65 1.90 1.18 -11.92
CA LEU A 65 2.06 0.85 -10.51
C LEU A 65 0.82 1.28 -9.76
N THR A 66 0.21 0.37 -9.03
CA THR A 66 -0.96 0.66 -8.19
C THR A 66 -0.60 0.46 -6.73
N CYS A 67 -0.69 1.53 -5.98
CA CYS A 67 -0.51 1.56 -4.54
C CYS A 67 -1.85 1.45 -3.84
N LEU A 68 -1.94 0.60 -2.84
CA LEU A 68 -3.10 0.45 -1.96
C LEU A 68 -2.73 0.88 -0.54
N VAL A 69 -3.58 1.68 0.08
CA VAL A 69 -3.50 2.00 1.51
C VAL A 69 -4.71 1.41 2.20
N LEU A 70 -4.45 0.43 3.05
CA LEU A 70 -5.44 -0.38 3.75
C LEU A 70 -5.54 0.05 5.21
N TYR A 71 -6.69 -0.18 5.82
CA TYR A 71 -6.93 -0.03 7.27
C TYR A 71 -6.67 1.37 7.83
N HIS A 72 -6.84 2.41 7.03
CA HIS A 72 -6.72 3.78 7.51
C HIS A 72 -8.00 4.28 8.17
N ALA A 73 -7.89 4.99 9.29
CA ALA A 73 -9.04 5.58 9.97
C ALA A 73 -9.66 6.75 9.19
N ARG A 74 -8.85 7.41 8.37
CA ARG A 74 -9.25 8.45 7.40
C ARG A 74 -8.43 8.26 6.15
N SER A 75 -9.07 8.39 4.98
CA SER A 75 -8.34 8.37 3.70
C SER A 75 -7.13 9.30 3.74
N PRO A 76 -5.94 8.83 3.39
CA PRO A 76 -4.78 9.69 3.33
C PRO A 76 -5.04 10.85 2.38
N HIS A 77 -4.87 12.08 2.86
CA HIS A 77 -5.13 13.29 2.08
C HIS A 77 -4.15 13.47 0.93
N ALA A 78 -2.99 12.82 1.00
CA ALA A 78 -1.97 12.87 -0.04
C ALA A 78 -1.19 11.55 -0.08
N ILE A 79 -1.01 11.05 -1.29
CA ILE A 79 -0.07 9.99 -1.62
C ILE A 79 0.91 10.58 -2.63
N THR A 80 2.19 10.52 -2.31
CA THR A 80 3.27 10.95 -3.22
C THR A 80 4.00 9.74 -3.76
N TRP A 81 4.44 9.85 -5.01
CA TRP A 81 5.27 8.85 -5.66
C TRP A 81 6.70 9.37 -5.81
N HIS A 82 7.66 8.50 -5.59
CA HIS A 82 9.08 8.80 -5.73
C HIS A 82 9.73 7.78 -6.66
N HIS A 83 10.66 8.23 -7.49
CA HIS A 83 11.56 7.41 -8.28
C HIS A 83 13.00 7.70 -7.86
N GLU A 84 13.72 6.68 -7.39
CA GLU A 84 15.07 6.82 -6.83
C GLU A 84 15.16 7.96 -5.79
N GLY A 85 14.15 8.06 -4.92
CA GLY A 85 14.07 9.07 -3.86
C GLY A 85 13.67 10.48 -4.30
N LYS A 86 13.42 10.70 -5.61
CA LYS A 86 12.94 11.99 -6.13
C LYS A 86 11.43 11.93 -6.36
N GLU A 87 10.72 12.93 -5.88
CA GLU A 87 9.28 13.03 -6.08
C GLU A 87 8.92 13.14 -7.56
N ILE A 88 7.91 12.39 -7.97
CA ILE A 88 7.38 12.37 -9.32
C ILE A 88 6.20 13.34 -9.39
N HIS A 89 6.26 14.27 -10.31
CA HIS A 89 5.16 15.19 -10.60
C HIS A 89 4.62 14.95 -12.02
N TYR A 90 3.33 15.23 -12.22
CA TYR A 90 2.66 15.08 -13.52
C TYR A 90 3.26 16.01 -14.59
N ASP A 91 3.83 17.15 -14.18
CA ASP A 91 4.50 18.15 -15.02
C ASP A 91 6.01 17.92 -15.19
N SER A 92 6.49 16.73 -14.79
CA SER A 92 7.90 16.40 -14.92
C SER A 92 8.39 16.53 -16.37
N SER A 93 9.62 16.99 -16.56
CA SER A 93 10.27 17.11 -17.88
C SER A 93 10.37 15.81 -18.66
N ARG A 94 10.18 14.66 -17.97
CA ARG A 94 10.12 13.33 -18.58
C ARG A 94 8.93 13.18 -19.52
N GLY A 95 7.79 13.81 -19.19
CA GLY A 95 6.52 13.69 -19.92
C GLY A 95 5.87 12.31 -19.84
N GLY A 96 4.59 12.24 -20.20
CA GLY A 96 3.81 10.99 -20.21
C GLY A 96 3.62 10.33 -18.83
N VAL A 97 3.63 11.13 -17.78
CA VAL A 97 3.38 10.70 -16.40
C VAL A 97 1.96 11.10 -16.01
N SER A 98 1.23 10.17 -15.39
CA SER A 98 -0.08 10.43 -14.81
C SER A 98 -0.17 9.77 -13.43
N ILE A 99 -0.74 10.50 -12.47
CA ILE A 99 -1.02 10.01 -11.13
C ILE A 99 -2.51 10.20 -10.89
N LEU A 100 -3.19 9.11 -10.58
CA LEU A 100 -4.62 9.12 -10.23
C LEU A 100 -4.78 8.55 -8.83
N THR A 101 -5.42 9.29 -7.94
CA THR A 101 -5.70 8.83 -6.57
C THR A 101 -7.20 8.82 -6.33
N GLU A 102 -7.69 7.68 -5.91
CA GLU A 102 -9.08 7.44 -5.54
C GLU A 102 -9.15 7.15 -4.04
N ALA A 103 -9.84 8.04 -3.32
CA ALA A 103 -10.07 7.89 -1.90
C ALA A 103 -11.30 7.00 -1.64
N GLY A 104 -11.21 6.12 -0.63
CA GLY A 104 -12.28 5.21 -0.27
C GLY A 104 -11.94 4.43 0.99
N GLU A 105 -12.66 3.36 1.27
CA GLU A 105 -12.33 2.40 2.34
C GLU A 105 -10.92 1.81 2.15
N VAL A 106 -10.56 1.57 0.89
CA VAL A 106 -9.19 1.33 0.44
C VAL A 106 -8.82 2.50 -0.47
N THR A 107 -7.83 3.28 -0.07
CA THR A 107 -7.32 4.35 -0.95
C THR A 107 -6.36 3.76 -1.98
N ARG A 108 -6.59 4.09 -3.24
CA ARG A 108 -5.78 3.64 -4.37
C ARG A 108 -5.06 4.82 -5.00
N SER A 109 -3.78 4.65 -5.34
CA SER A 109 -3.04 5.60 -6.15
C SER A 109 -2.36 4.87 -7.29
N ALA A 110 -2.69 5.20 -8.53
CA ALA A 110 -2.09 4.64 -9.73
C ALA A 110 -1.09 5.62 -10.33
N LEU A 111 0.14 5.16 -10.53
CA LEU A 111 1.20 5.85 -11.27
C LEU A 111 1.33 5.18 -12.64
N LEU A 112 1.12 5.97 -13.70
CA LEU A 112 1.27 5.55 -15.09
C LEU A 112 2.42 6.31 -15.73
N ILE A 113 3.36 5.60 -16.34
CA ILE A 113 4.48 6.18 -17.07
C ILE A 113 4.48 5.59 -18.48
N GLN A 114 4.12 6.38 -19.46
CA GLN A 114 4.03 5.94 -20.86
C GLN A 114 5.41 5.82 -21.50
N ARG A 115 5.53 4.91 -22.47
CA ARG A 115 6.75 4.69 -23.26
C ARG A 115 7.98 4.51 -22.38
N ALA A 116 7.96 3.47 -21.55
CA ALA A 116 9.04 3.14 -20.63
C ALA A 116 10.39 3.06 -21.35
N THR A 117 11.40 3.64 -20.76
CA THR A 117 12.80 3.61 -21.21
C THR A 117 13.69 3.03 -20.11
N ARG A 118 14.92 2.68 -20.42
CA ARG A 118 15.89 2.22 -19.42
C ARG A 118 16.10 3.19 -18.26
N LYS A 119 15.90 4.48 -18.49
CA LYS A 119 16.01 5.51 -17.44
C LYS A 119 14.89 5.44 -16.42
N ASP A 120 13.79 4.80 -16.77
CA ASP A 120 12.64 4.60 -15.88
C ASP A 120 12.81 3.32 -15.02
N SER A 121 13.90 2.57 -15.17
CA SER A 121 14.25 1.49 -14.25
C SER A 121 14.67 2.07 -12.90
N GLY A 122 14.38 1.36 -11.82
CA GLY A 122 14.75 1.77 -10.47
C GLY A 122 13.68 1.54 -9.45
N ASN A 123 13.86 2.11 -8.25
CA ASN A 123 12.95 1.95 -7.13
C ASN A 123 11.85 3.01 -7.19
N TYR A 124 10.61 2.55 -7.15
CA TYR A 124 9.42 3.40 -7.04
C TYR A 124 8.82 3.25 -5.66
N THR A 125 8.66 4.34 -4.97
CA THR A 125 8.11 4.38 -3.61
C THR A 125 6.78 5.12 -3.62
N CYS A 126 5.75 4.46 -3.12
CA CYS A 126 4.47 5.05 -2.78
C CYS A 126 4.51 5.48 -1.32
N GLN A 127 4.31 6.75 -1.07
CA GLN A 127 4.39 7.33 0.27
C GLN A 127 3.09 8.04 0.65
N PRO A 128 2.18 7.36 1.33
CA PRO A 128 0.99 7.98 1.91
C PRO A 128 1.34 8.77 3.16
N ARG A 129 0.59 9.83 3.41
CA ARG A 129 0.70 10.54 4.69
C ARG A 129 -0.02 9.75 5.78
N GLY A 130 0.70 9.34 6.82
CA GLY A 130 0.15 8.65 8.00
C GLY A 130 0.12 7.13 7.91
N ALA A 131 0.85 6.55 6.93
CA ALA A 131 1.12 5.11 6.87
C ALA A 131 2.56 4.88 6.38
N GLU A 132 3.09 3.69 6.63
CA GLU A 132 4.41 3.30 6.15
C GLU A 132 4.45 3.27 4.62
N PRO A 133 5.56 3.71 3.99
CA PRO A 133 5.71 3.66 2.54
C PRO A 133 5.88 2.23 2.03
N ALA A 134 5.49 2.00 0.76
CA ALA A 134 5.77 0.78 0.04
C ALA A 134 6.67 1.06 -1.17
N THR A 135 7.61 0.16 -1.46
CA THR A 135 8.56 0.31 -2.56
C THR A 135 8.52 -0.90 -3.47
N ALA A 136 8.52 -0.67 -4.78
CA ALA A 136 8.69 -1.70 -5.80
C ALA A 136 9.83 -1.32 -6.74
N ARG A 137 10.58 -2.31 -7.20
CA ARG A 137 11.65 -2.15 -8.16
C ARG A 137 11.16 -2.46 -9.56
N VAL A 138 11.39 -1.54 -10.49
CA VAL A 138 11.02 -1.70 -11.90
C VAL A 138 12.26 -1.92 -12.75
N HIS A 139 12.24 -2.97 -13.56
CA HIS A 139 13.27 -3.30 -14.53
C HIS A 139 12.71 -3.10 -15.94
N VAL A 140 13.20 -2.10 -16.67
CA VAL A 140 12.83 -1.90 -18.06
C VAL A 140 13.80 -2.66 -18.97
N LEU A 141 13.30 -3.73 -19.58
CA LEU A 141 14.07 -4.66 -20.41
C LEU A 141 13.93 -4.35 -21.90
N HIS A 142 15.00 -4.58 -22.65
CA HIS A 142 14.94 -4.53 -24.10
C HIS A 142 14.42 -5.87 -24.65
N GLY A 143 13.39 -5.84 -25.49
CA GLY A 143 12.63 -7.01 -25.94
C GLY A 143 13.41 -8.14 -26.65
N GLN A 144 14.71 -7.99 -26.86
CA GLN A 144 15.54 -9.03 -27.46
C GLN A 144 15.91 -10.19 -26.53
N TYR A 145 15.75 -10.04 -25.21
CA TYR A 145 16.19 -11.07 -24.25
C TYR A 145 15.11 -12.09 -23.87
N MET A 146 13.86 -11.84 -24.23
CA MET A 146 12.77 -12.78 -23.88
C MET A 146 12.74 -14.05 -24.74
N TYR A 147 13.39 -14.04 -25.93
CA TYR A 147 13.41 -15.21 -26.82
C TYR A 147 14.53 -16.20 -26.53
N SER A 148 15.54 -15.85 -25.75
CA SER A 148 16.68 -16.75 -25.47
C SER A 148 16.47 -17.68 -24.28
N MET A 149 15.43 -17.50 -23.48
CA MET A 149 15.16 -18.37 -22.33
C MET A 149 14.23 -19.56 -22.62
N LEU A 150 13.68 -19.70 -23.83
CA LEU A 150 12.83 -20.82 -24.24
C LEU A 150 13.51 -21.78 -25.21
N SER A 151 14.84 -21.83 -25.25
CA SER A 151 15.56 -22.92 -25.94
C SER A 151 15.50 -24.18 -25.08
N PHE A 152 14.42 -24.93 -25.18
CA PHE A 152 14.43 -26.34 -24.79
C PHE A 152 15.37 -27.07 -25.73
N ARG A 153 16.58 -27.44 -25.27
CA ARG A 153 17.38 -28.47 -25.91
C ARG A 153 16.63 -29.79 -25.76
N THR A 154 15.90 -30.19 -26.77
CA THR A 154 15.49 -31.58 -26.89
C THR A 154 16.75 -32.40 -27.20
N PRO A 155 17.04 -33.49 -26.48
CA PRO A 155 18.11 -34.39 -26.86
C PRO A 155 17.78 -35.02 -28.23
N SER A 156 18.77 -35.08 -29.10
CA SER A 156 18.68 -35.48 -30.51
C SER A 156 18.33 -36.98 -30.75
N SER A 157 17.54 -37.59 -29.91
CA SER A 157 17.24 -39.03 -29.99
C SER A 157 15.76 -39.39 -30.15
N LEU A 158 14.93 -38.46 -30.61
CA LEU A 158 13.48 -38.72 -30.86
C LEU A 158 13.02 -38.13 -32.20
N CYS A 159 13.78 -38.36 -33.28
CA CYS A 159 13.30 -38.28 -34.65
C CYS A 159 13.53 -39.65 -35.31
N LEU A 160 12.52 -40.50 -35.26
CA LEU A 160 12.22 -41.55 -36.21
C LEU A 160 10.80 -41.34 -36.71
#